data_39d6e69869d2978e964babafc56cc75c
#
_entry.id   39d6e69869d2978e964babafc56cc75c
#
_cell.length_a   1.000
_cell.length_b   1.000
_cell.length_c   1.000
_cell.angle_alpha   90.00
_cell.angle_beta   90.00
_cell.angle_gamma   90.00
#
_symmetry.space_group_name_H-M   'P 1'
#
loop_
_entity.id
_entity.type
_entity.pdbx_description
1 polymer ?
#
loop_
_entity_poly.entity_id
_entity_poly.type
_entity_poly.pdbx_seq_one_letter_code
_entity_poly.pdbx_strand_id
1 'polypeptide(L)'
;TNHLDMATISWLEGYLKDYDRAVVIVSHDRMFLDRVVDVVYEIEYKTAVRYPGNYSAFVERKRLNWEKQQKDYELQQKEIERLQTLVERFKNKPTKVAMTRSKLKQIEHMVKIDAPARYDLKSFHADFQPARESVTDVLRATQLRIGYDRPLAEVTFEQKKGQKIGIIGDNGSG
;
A
#
# COMPACT_ATOMS: atom_id res chain seq x y z
N THR A 1 -6.68 10.33 -14.39
CA THR A 1 -5.72 9.59 -15.24
C THR A 1 -6.37 8.42 -15.98
N ASN A 2 -7.50 7.88 -15.53
CA ASN A 2 -8.13 6.67 -16.14
C ASN A 2 -8.62 6.87 -17.60
N HIS A 3 -8.67 8.09 -18.10
CA HIS A 3 -9.15 8.43 -19.45
C HIS A 3 -8.09 9.15 -20.30
N LEU A 4 -6.88 9.28 -19.78
CA LEU A 4 -5.78 9.93 -20.50
C LEU A 4 -4.89 8.85 -21.14
N ASP A 5 -4.45 9.13 -22.36
CA ASP A 5 -3.44 8.30 -23.01
C ASP A 5 -2.04 8.57 -22.44
N MET A 6 -1.09 7.71 -22.76
CA MET A 6 0.28 7.80 -22.25
C MET A 6 0.98 9.10 -22.65
N ALA A 7 0.68 9.63 -23.85
CA ALA A 7 1.27 10.88 -24.32
C ALA A 7 0.77 12.07 -23.50
N THR A 8 -0.53 12.13 -23.24
CA THR A 8 -1.14 13.18 -22.41
C THR A 8 -0.65 13.11 -20.96
N ILE A 9 -0.52 11.90 -20.38
CA ILE A 9 0.03 11.74 -19.04
C ILE A 9 1.48 12.25 -19.00
N SER A 10 2.32 11.87 -19.94
CA SER A 10 3.72 12.31 -19.99
C SER A 10 3.85 13.82 -20.17
N TRP A 11 3.01 14.42 -21.00
CA TRP A 11 2.94 15.88 -21.13
C TRP A 11 2.55 16.55 -19.81
N LEU A 12 1.50 16.03 -19.14
CA LEU A 12 1.03 16.57 -17.86
C LEU A 12 2.09 16.44 -16.75
N GLU A 13 2.80 15.31 -16.68
CA GLU A 13 3.93 15.12 -15.77
C GLU A 13 5.02 16.19 -15.99
N GLY A 14 5.40 16.44 -17.25
CA GLY A 14 6.36 17.47 -17.60
C GLY A 14 5.88 18.86 -17.20
N TYR A 15 4.65 19.20 -17.58
CA TYR A 15 4.05 20.49 -17.26
C TYR A 15 3.99 20.77 -15.75
N LEU A 16 3.59 19.76 -14.94
CA LEU A 16 3.49 19.93 -13.50
C LEU A 16 4.84 20.02 -12.80
N LYS A 17 5.88 19.39 -13.34
CA LYS A 17 7.25 19.51 -12.81
C LYS A 17 7.84 20.90 -13.01
N ASP A 18 7.54 21.52 -14.13
CA ASP A 18 8.05 22.85 -14.47
C ASP A 18 7.14 23.99 -13.94
N TYR A 19 6.02 23.62 -13.30
CA TYR A 19 5.05 24.59 -12.77
C TYR A 19 5.56 25.23 -11.47
N ASP A 20 5.76 26.55 -11.48
CA ASP A 20 6.39 27.33 -10.41
C ASP A 20 5.49 27.61 -9.19
N ARG A 21 4.21 27.21 -9.24
CA ARG A 21 3.24 27.45 -8.17
C ARG A 21 2.86 26.17 -7.46
N ALA A 22 2.25 26.31 -6.27
CA ALA A 22 1.77 25.17 -5.50
C ALA A 22 0.60 24.47 -6.22
N VAL A 23 0.69 23.14 -6.28
CA VAL A 23 -0.35 22.27 -6.83
C VAL A 23 -0.76 21.26 -5.79
N VAL A 24 -2.05 21.02 -5.67
CA VAL A 24 -2.60 19.91 -4.86
C VAL A 24 -3.23 18.91 -5.80
N ILE A 25 -2.78 17.66 -5.70
CA ILE A 25 -3.20 16.57 -6.58
C ILE A 25 -3.91 15.50 -5.76
N VAL A 26 -5.06 15.05 -6.24
CA VAL A 26 -5.76 13.87 -5.74
C VAL A 26 -5.84 12.87 -6.89
N SER A 27 -5.17 11.73 -6.75
CA SER A 27 -5.13 10.70 -7.78
C SER A 27 -5.04 9.31 -7.16
N HIS A 28 -5.53 8.30 -7.89
CA HIS A 28 -5.33 6.88 -7.57
C HIS A 28 -4.17 6.27 -8.35
N ASP A 29 -3.60 7.01 -9.29
CA ASP A 29 -2.44 6.58 -10.06
C ASP A 29 -1.16 6.80 -9.26
N ARG A 30 -0.66 5.71 -8.71
CA ARG A 30 0.54 5.70 -7.88
C ARG A 30 1.79 6.11 -8.65
N MET A 31 1.90 5.70 -9.92
CA MET A 31 3.06 6.01 -10.75
C MET A 31 3.10 7.50 -11.09
N PHE A 32 1.95 8.08 -11.42
CA PHE A 32 1.81 9.51 -11.64
C PHE A 32 2.19 10.32 -10.40
N LEU A 33 1.60 9.96 -9.23
CA LEU A 33 1.94 10.62 -7.97
C LEU A 33 3.44 10.51 -7.64
N ASP A 34 4.04 9.33 -7.86
CA ASP A 34 5.45 9.10 -7.56
C ASP A 34 6.40 9.99 -8.37
N ARG A 35 5.98 10.38 -9.58
CA ARG A 35 6.78 11.22 -10.47
C ARG A 35 6.59 12.72 -10.29
N VAL A 36 5.45 13.14 -9.71
CA VAL A 36 5.06 14.56 -9.72
C VAL A 36 5.04 15.18 -8.33
N VAL A 37 4.81 14.40 -7.25
CA VAL A 37 4.63 14.96 -5.91
C VAL A 37 5.92 14.89 -5.08
N ASP A 38 6.17 15.97 -4.31
CA ASP A 38 7.28 16.07 -3.36
C ASP A 38 6.83 15.90 -1.91
N VAL A 39 5.52 15.94 -1.68
CA VAL A 39 4.92 15.81 -0.34
C VAL A 39 3.61 15.07 -0.45
N VAL A 40 3.38 14.11 0.44
CA VAL A 40 2.11 13.39 0.54
C VAL A 40 1.43 13.75 1.85
N TYR A 41 0.15 14.07 1.78
CA TYR A 41 -0.73 14.18 2.94
C TYR A 41 -1.65 12.97 3.00
N GLU A 42 -1.51 12.17 4.04
CA GLU A 42 -2.40 11.06 4.32
C GLU A 42 -3.54 11.52 5.22
N ILE A 43 -4.77 11.32 4.79
CA ILE A 43 -5.96 11.66 5.56
C ILE A 43 -6.61 10.36 6.03
N GLU A 44 -6.42 10.02 7.29
CA GLU A 44 -7.03 8.86 7.93
C GLU A 44 -7.56 9.24 9.32
N TYR A 45 -8.63 8.60 9.77
CA TYR A 45 -9.18 8.76 11.13
C TYR A 45 -9.36 10.22 11.57
N LYS A 46 -9.81 11.10 10.67
CA LYS A 46 -10.01 12.54 10.91
C LYS A 46 -8.71 13.31 11.19
N THR A 47 -7.58 12.75 10.89
CA THR A 47 -6.26 13.38 11.00
C THR A 47 -5.61 13.50 9.63
N ALA A 48 -4.73 14.49 9.47
CA ALA A 48 -3.92 14.66 8.29
C ALA A 48 -2.44 14.60 8.70
N VAL A 49 -1.72 13.63 8.16
CA VAL A 49 -0.29 13.44 8.44
C VAL A 49 0.53 13.78 7.20
N ARG A 50 1.53 14.64 7.36
CA ARG A 50 2.42 15.07 6.29
C ARG A 50 3.63 14.13 6.18
N TYR A 51 3.86 13.61 5.00
CA TYR A 51 5.05 12.82 4.64
C TYR A 51 5.86 13.56 3.57
N PRO A 52 7.08 14.00 3.86
CA PRO A 52 7.97 14.55 2.84
C PRO A 52 8.48 13.43 1.94
N GLY A 53 8.58 13.73 0.65
CA GLY A 53 8.97 12.81 -0.41
C GLY A 53 7.80 12.41 -1.31
N ASN A 54 8.11 11.62 -2.33
CA ASN A 54 7.16 11.10 -3.29
C ASN A 54 6.28 9.97 -2.69
N TYR A 55 5.41 9.39 -3.51
CA TYR A 55 4.47 8.35 -3.07
C TYR A 55 5.19 7.10 -2.56
N SER A 56 6.26 6.65 -3.22
CA SER A 56 7.05 5.49 -2.79
C SER A 56 7.71 5.73 -1.43
N ALA A 57 8.27 6.92 -1.21
CA ALA A 57 8.84 7.30 0.07
C ALA A 57 7.80 7.36 1.20
N PHE A 58 6.57 7.82 0.89
CA PHE A 58 5.44 7.78 1.81
C PHE A 58 5.10 6.35 2.23
N VAL A 59 4.93 5.43 1.27
CA VAL A 59 4.58 4.03 1.53
C VAL A 59 5.62 3.37 2.44
N GLU A 60 6.89 3.58 2.14
CA GLU A 60 7.99 3.01 2.94
C GLU A 60 8.02 3.59 4.37
N ARG A 61 7.86 4.90 4.53
CA ARG A 61 7.80 5.52 5.87
C ARG A 61 6.59 5.07 6.67
N LYS A 62 5.42 4.95 6.03
CA LYS A 62 4.22 4.43 6.68
C LYS A 62 4.46 3.00 7.19
N ARG A 63 5.09 2.14 6.37
CA ARG A 63 5.45 0.77 6.75
C ARG A 63 6.38 0.74 7.96
N LEU A 64 7.47 1.52 7.91
CA LEU A 64 8.44 1.59 9.00
C LEU A 64 7.83 2.11 10.31
N ASN A 65 6.99 3.14 10.23
CA ASN A 65 6.29 3.69 11.39
C ASN A 65 5.35 2.64 12.02
N TRP A 66 4.62 1.91 11.19
CA TRP A 66 3.73 0.84 11.64
C TRP A 66 4.51 -0.30 12.32
N GLU A 67 5.59 -0.78 11.68
CA GLU A 67 6.44 -1.83 12.25
C GLU A 67 7.05 -1.41 13.60
N LYS A 68 7.49 -0.15 13.69
CA LYS A 68 8.00 0.41 14.95
C LYS A 68 6.91 0.43 16.02
N GLN A 69 5.74 0.98 15.72
CA GLN A 69 4.62 1.04 16.66
C GLN A 69 4.18 -0.34 17.13
N GLN A 70 4.11 -1.31 16.20
CA GLN A 70 3.79 -2.70 16.51
C GLN A 70 4.81 -3.30 17.51
N LYS A 71 6.10 -3.11 17.23
CA LYS A 71 7.17 -3.58 18.11
C LYS A 71 7.12 -2.94 19.49
N ASP A 72 6.93 -1.63 19.55
CA ASP A 72 6.86 -0.88 20.80
C ASP A 72 5.63 -1.31 21.62
N TYR A 73 4.48 -1.53 20.97
CA TYR A 73 3.28 -2.08 21.58
C TYR A 73 3.52 -3.47 22.17
N GLU A 74 4.09 -4.39 21.38
CA GLU A 74 4.38 -5.76 21.83
C GLU A 74 5.35 -5.80 23.03
N LEU A 75 6.38 -4.95 23.01
CA LEU A 75 7.32 -4.83 24.11
C LEU A 75 6.63 -4.32 25.37
N GLN A 76 5.76 -3.31 25.24
CA GLN A 76 5.00 -2.79 26.37
C GLN A 76 4.03 -3.83 26.92
N GLN A 77 3.31 -4.58 26.08
CA GLN A 77 2.40 -5.64 26.52
C GLN A 77 3.15 -6.73 27.30
N LYS A 78 4.30 -7.18 26.80
CA LYS A 78 5.16 -8.15 27.52
C LYS A 78 5.61 -7.65 28.88
N GLU A 79 5.97 -6.35 28.99
CA GLU A 79 6.38 -5.79 30.27
C GLU A 79 5.19 -5.65 31.23
N ILE A 80 4.03 -5.26 30.75
CA ILE A 80 2.79 -5.21 31.57
C ILE A 80 2.46 -6.62 32.08
N GLU A 81 2.47 -7.64 31.22
CA GLU A 81 2.20 -9.02 31.59
C GLU A 81 3.21 -9.53 32.62
N ARG A 82 4.50 -9.25 32.44
CA ARG A 82 5.56 -9.58 33.39
C ARG A 82 5.30 -8.96 34.76
N LEU A 83 4.95 -7.69 34.80
CA LEU A 83 4.66 -6.97 36.05
C LEU A 83 3.38 -7.49 36.71
N GLN A 84 2.34 -7.79 35.94
CA GLN A 84 1.09 -8.37 36.45
C GLN A 84 1.34 -9.78 37.04
N THR A 85 2.10 -10.62 36.35
CA THR A 85 2.47 -11.94 36.83
C THR A 85 3.26 -11.86 38.16
N LEU A 86 4.16 -10.88 38.27
CA LEU A 86 4.91 -10.64 39.50
C LEU A 86 3.98 -10.25 40.65
N VAL A 87 3.06 -9.31 40.38
CA VAL A 87 2.04 -8.86 41.36
C VAL A 87 1.19 -10.05 41.81
N GLU A 88 0.69 -10.85 40.89
CA GLU A 88 -0.16 -12.00 41.18
C GLU A 88 0.55 -13.04 42.04
N ARG A 89 1.82 -13.33 41.72
CA ARG A 89 2.66 -14.27 42.48
C ARG A 89 2.88 -13.84 43.95
N PHE A 90 2.91 -12.54 44.21
CA PHE A 90 3.27 -12.00 45.53
C PHE A 90 2.11 -11.31 46.27
N LYS A 91 0.91 -11.23 45.69
CA LYS A 91 -0.23 -10.51 46.29
C LYS A 91 -0.60 -10.97 47.70
N ASN A 92 -0.42 -12.28 48.00
CA ASN A 92 -0.77 -12.89 49.29
C ASN A 92 0.39 -12.90 50.28
N LYS A 93 1.54 -12.26 50.00
CA LYS A 93 2.70 -12.25 50.92
C LYS A 93 2.79 -10.89 51.62
N PRO A 94 2.53 -10.82 52.96
CA PRO A 94 2.54 -9.55 53.70
C PRO A 94 3.83 -8.75 53.55
N THR A 95 4.98 -9.44 53.48
CA THR A 95 6.31 -8.82 53.34
C THR A 95 6.55 -8.19 51.96
N LYS A 96 5.68 -8.46 50.99
CA LYS A 96 5.81 -7.95 49.59
C LYS A 96 4.74 -6.96 49.17
N VAL A 97 3.85 -6.54 50.05
CA VAL A 97 2.74 -5.61 49.77
C VAL A 97 3.24 -4.30 49.19
N ALA A 98 4.29 -3.71 49.77
CA ALA A 98 4.85 -2.44 49.28
C ALA A 98 5.39 -2.59 47.83
N MET A 99 6.05 -3.70 47.54
CA MET A 99 6.58 -4.01 46.19
C MET A 99 5.45 -4.20 45.18
N THR A 100 4.42 -4.98 45.48
CA THR A 100 3.28 -5.21 44.58
C THR A 100 2.53 -3.91 44.30
N ARG A 101 2.30 -3.08 45.33
CA ARG A 101 1.69 -1.76 45.16
C ARG A 101 2.52 -0.83 44.28
N SER A 102 3.85 -0.84 44.42
CA SER A 102 4.75 -0.09 43.56
C SER A 102 4.66 -0.55 42.10
N LYS A 103 4.58 -1.86 41.85
CA LYS A 103 4.47 -2.41 40.49
C LYS A 103 3.11 -2.10 39.85
N LEU A 104 2.02 -2.13 40.58
CA LEU A 104 0.71 -1.72 40.10
C LEU A 104 0.70 -0.22 39.70
N LYS A 105 1.27 0.65 40.55
CA LYS A 105 1.44 2.07 40.20
C LYS A 105 2.30 2.26 38.95
N GLN A 106 3.35 1.44 38.77
CA GLN A 106 4.18 1.50 37.57
C GLN A 106 3.35 1.22 36.30
N ILE A 107 2.47 0.19 36.33
CA ILE A 107 1.56 -0.14 35.21
C ILE A 107 0.56 0.99 34.97
N GLU A 108 -0.01 1.55 36.05
CA GLU A 108 -1.01 2.63 36.01
C GLU A 108 -0.45 3.91 35.38
N HIS A 109 0.79 4.26 35.71
CA HIS A 109 1.47 5.45 35.20
C HIS A 109 2.18 5.26 33.84
N MET A 110 2.19 4.04 33.30
CA MET A 110 2.70 3.82 31.96
C MET A 110 1.83 4.55 30.92
N VAL A 111 2.47 5.36 30.06
CA VAL A 111 1.81 5.89 28.87
C VAL A 111 1.50 4.71 27.97
N LYS A 112 0.22 4.40 27.82
CA LYS A 112 -0.21 3.28 27.00
C LYS A 112 0.03 3.56 25.52
N ILE A 113 0.67 2.62 24.86
CA ILE A 113 0.84 2.64 23.42
C ILE A 113 -0.37 1.91 22.84
N ASP A 114 -1.11 2.61 21.97
CA ASP A 114 -2.23 1.98 21.28
C ASP A 114 -1.72 0.94 20.27
N ALA A 115 -2.48 -0.15 20.15
CA ALA A 115 -2.21 -1.10 19.08
C ALA A 115 -2.27 -0.37 17.73
N PRO A 116 -1.28 -0.57 16.85
CA PRO A 116 -1.32 0.08 15.55
C PRO A 116 -2.57 -0.33 14.80
N ALA A 117 -3.16 0.63 14.09
CA ALA A 117 -4.26 0.34 13.18
C ALA A 117 -3.84 -0.75 12.20
N ARG A 118 -4.79 -1.59 11.79
CA ARG A 118 -4.50 -2.68 10.86
C ARG A 118 -3.86 -2.11 9.60
N TYR A 119 -2.66 -2.57 9.27
CA TYR A 119 -1.94 -2.18 8.07
C TYR A 119 -2.57 -2.88 6.86
N ASP A 120 -3.69 -2.34 6.41
CA ASP A 120 -4.41 -2.85 5.25
C ASP A 120 -3.79 -2.30 3.96
N LEU A 121 -2.61 -2.76 3.60
CA LEU A 121 -2.29 -2.89 2.20
C LEU A 121 -3.15 -4.05 1.68
N LYS A 122 -4.39 -3.76 1.33
CA LYS A 122 -5.25 -4.74 0.65
C LYS A 122 -4.62 -5.08 -0.68
N SER A 123 -3.72 -6.06 -0.68
CA SER A 123 -3.33 -6.74 -1.90
C SER A 123 -4.45 -7.72 -2.23
N PHE A 124 -5.13 -7.48 -3.33
CA PHE A 124 -6.05 -8.47 -3.89
C PHE A 124 -5.21 -9.63 -4.41
N HIS A 125 -5.22 -10.73 -3.70
CA HIS A 125 -4.70 -12.01 -4.20
C HIS A 125 -5.86 -12.77 -4.82
N ALA A 126 -5.88 -12.84 -6.15
CA ALA A 126 -6.74 -13.74 -6.87
C ALA A 126 -5.91 -14.92 -7.36
N ASP A 127 -6.26 -16.11 -6.91
CA ASP A 127 -5.72 -17.36 -7.44
C ASP A 127 -6.70 -17.89 -8.49
N PHE A 128 -6.33 -17.73 -9.76
CA PHE A 128 -7.11 -18.22 -10.87
C PHE A 128 -6.65 -19.63 -11.20
N GLN A 129 -7.36 -20.64 -10.69
CA GLN A 129 -7.12 -22.01 -11.10
C GLN A 129 -7.81 -22.27 -12.44
N PRO A 130 -7.06 -22.57 -13.51
CA PRO A 130 -7.64 -22.89 -14.80
C PRO A 130 -8.43 -24.21 -14.72
N ALA A 131 -9.62 -24.27 -15.31
CA ALA A 131 -10.42 -25.51 -15.39
C ALA A 131 -9.69 -26.64 -16.12
N ARG A 132 -8.76 -26.30 -17.01
CA ARG A 132 -7.83 -27.21 -17.70
C ARG A 132 -6.49 -26.52 -17.86
N GLU A 133 -5.40 -27.28 -17.80
CA GLU A 133 -4.09 -26.77 -18.19
C GLU A 133 -4.06 -26.38 -19.67
N SER A 134 -3.56 -25.20 -19.98
CA SER A 134 -3.37 -24.74 -21.33
C SER A 134 -2.22 -25.51 -22.03
N VAL A 135 -2.38 -25.79 -23.31
CA VAL A 135 -1.31 -26.31 -24.17
C VAL A 135 -0.24 -25.22 -24.39
N THR A 136 0.88 -25.59 -25.00
CA THR A 136 2.01 -24.67 -25.25
C THR A 136 1.61 -23.44 -26.07
N ASP A 137 0.83 -23.66 -27.14
CA ASP A 137 0.31 -22.58 -28.01
C ASP A 137 -1.13 -22.25 -27.58
N VAL A 138 -1.32 -21.17 -26.87
CA VAL A 138 -2.61 -20.80 -26.27
C VAL A 138 -3.51 -20.07 -27.25
N LEU A 139 -2.94 -19.16 -28.02
CA LEU A 139 -3.67 -18.36 -29.00
C LEU A 139 -2.78 -18.08 -30.22
N ARG A 140 -3.33 -18.25 -31.41
CA ARG A 140 -2.72 -17.82 -32.66
C ARG A 140 -3.72 -16.97 -33.43
N ALA A 141 -3.36 -15.75 -33.74
CA ALA A 141 -4.11 -14.88 -34.63
C ALA A 141 -3.29 -14.67 -35.89
N THR A 142 -3.91 -14.94 -37.07
CA THR A 142 -3.26 -14.76 -38.36
C THR A 142 -4.10 -13.78 -39.18
N GLN A 143 -3.50 -12.67 -39.58
CA GLN A 143 -4.17 -11.61 -40.37
C GLN A 143 -5.50 -11.16 -39.76
N LEU A 144 -5.53 -11.09 -38.42
CA LEU A 144 -6.72 -10.63 -37.71
C LEU A 144 -6.93 -9.14 -37.97
N ARG A 145 -8.06 -8.80 -38.58
CA ARG A 145 -8.47 -7.43 -38.83
C ARG A 145 -9.32 -6.96 -37.67
N ILE A 146 -8.88 -5.83 -37.06
CA ILE A 146 -9.54 -5.21 -35.92
C ILE A 146 -10.08 -3.86 -36.40
N GLY A 147 -11.35 -3.57 -36.10
CA GLY A 147 -12.00 -2.29 -36.45
C GLY A 147 -13.50 -2.42 -36.38
N TYR A 148 -14.19 -1.30 -36.63
CA TYR A 148 -15.65 -1.23 -36.73
C TYR A 148 -16.05 -1.21 -38.22
N ASP A 149 -16.37 -0.03 -38.76
CA ASP A 149 -16.75 0.11 -40.17
C ASP A 149 -15.56 0.02 -41.13
N ARG A 150 -14.36 0.31 -40.62
CA ARG A 150 -13.09 0.20 -41.35
C ARG A 150 -12.07 -0.56 -40.53
N PRO A 151 -11.23 -1.38 -41.12
CA PRO A 151 -10.13 -2.01 -40.41
C PRO A 151 -9.16 -0.95 -39.89
N LEU A 152 -8.91 -0.93 -38.60
CA LEU A 152 -7.93 -0.08 -37.95
C LEU A 152 -6.54 -0.66 -38.00
N ALA A 153 -6.46 -1.98 -37.85
CA ALA A 153 -5.21 -2.70 -37.87
C ALA A 153 -5.40 -4.14 -38.38
N GLU A 154 -4.36 -4.69 -38.98
CA GLU A 154 -4.24 -6.12 -39.25
C GLU A 154 -3.04 -6.66 -38.47
N VAL A 155 -3.28 -7.66 -37.61
CA VAL A 155 -2.26 -8.18 -36.70
C VAL A 155 -2.12 -9.68 -36.85
N THR A 156 -0.88 -10.16 -36.76
CA THR A 156 -0.53 -11.59 -36.67
C THR A 156 0.33 -11.77 -35.45
N PHE A 157 -0.11 -12.62 -34.52
CA PHE A 157 0.66 -12.90 -33.30
C PHE A 157 0.34 -14.30 -32.76
N GLU A 158 1.25 -14.83 -31.98
CA GLU A 158 1.11 -16.07 -31.23
C GLU A 158 1.33 -15.79 -29.74
N GLN A 159 0.51 -16.43 -28.89
CA GLN A 159 0.66 -16.40 -27.46
C GLN A 159 0.94 -17.81 -26.94
N LYS A 160 2.04 -17.97 -26.24
CA LYS A 160 2.42 -19.23 -25.59
C LYS A 160 2.02 -19.24 -24.13
N LYS A 161 1.92 -20.43 -23.53
CA LYS A 161 1.66 -20.63 -22.08
C LYS A 161 2.65 -19.81 -21.26
N GLY A 162 2.13 -19.02 -20.31
CA GLY A 162 2.92 -18.16 -19.42
C GLY A 162 3.32 -16.80 -19.99
N GLN A 163 3.09 -16.52 -21.27
CA GLN A 163 3.29 -15.17 -21.83
C GLN A 163 2.17 -14.22 -21.42
N LYS A 164 2.56 -12.98 -21.17
CA LYS A 164 1.65 -11.85 -20.93
C LYS A 164 1.78 -10.87 -22.08
N ILE A 165 0.68 -10.55 -22.75
CA ILE A 165 0.64 -9.62 -23.89
C ILE A 165 -0.02 -8.33 -23.40
N GLY A 166 0.64 -7.19 -23.60
CA GLY A 166 0.07 -5.86 -23.43
C GLY A 166 -0.36 -5.29 -24.78
N ILE A 167 -1.58 -4.76 -24.85
CA ILE A 167 -2.09 -4.01 -26.01
C ILE A 167 -2.11 -2.54 -25.61
N ILE A 168 -1.43 -1.70 -26.39
CA ILE A 168 -1.33 -0.27 -26.20
C ILE A 168 -1.72 0.45 -27.49
N GLY A 169 -2.38 1.59 -27.36
CA GLY A 169 -2.79 2.43 -28.46
C GLY A 169 -3.26 3.78 -27.94
N ASP A 170 -3.39 4.75 -28.85
CA ASP A 170 -3.91 6.07 -28.53
C ASP A 170 -5.41 6.02 -28.18
N ASN A 171 -5.91 7.03 -27.47
CA ASN A 171 -7.33 7.12 -27.16
C ASN A 171 -8.17 7.11 -28.46
N GLY A 172 -9.16 6.23 -28.51
CA GLY A 172 -10.01 6.05 -29.69
C GLY A 172 -9.46 5.14 -30.77
N SER A 173 -8.35 4.47 -30.51
CA SER A 173 -7.77 3.48 -31.47
C SER A 173 -8.46 2.10 -31.46
N GLY A 174 -9.43 1.89 -30.55
CA GLY A 174 -10.13 0.60 -30.50
C GLY A 174 -11.31 0.57 -29.57
#